data_8ed6a38cd7c6866d433879e8969af4ea
#
_entry.id   8ed6a38cd7c6866d433879e8969af4ea
#
_cell.length_a   1.000
_cell.length_b   1.000
_cell.length_c   1.000
_cell.angle_alpha   90.00
_cell.angle_beta   90.00
_cell.angle_gamma   90.00
#
_symmetry.space_group_name_H-M   'P 1'
#
loop_
_entity.id
_entity.type
_entity.pdbx_description
1 polymer ?
#
loop_
_entity_poly.entity_id
_entity_poly.type
_entity_poly.pdbx_seq_one_letter_code
_entity_poly.pdbx_strand_id
1 'polypeptide(L)'
;MKFCRIIFCLWLLVCFFPIGIHADIQLPSILSNNMVLQQNAKVRFWGKARPGEKILVKTSWDHKKYKVTALANGHWELMIQTPAATSGQSVMLKGDNKIRINNILIGEVWLCTGQSNMEFPVARNPQVKWKTGMLNEAEEMKD
;
A
#
# COMPACT_ATOMS: atom_id res chain seq x y z
N MET A 1 -59.25 3.59 10.90
CA MET A 1 -58.29 2.58 11.43
C MET A 1 -57.59 1.74 10.35
N LYS A 2 -58.14 1.44 9.20
CA LYS A 2 -57.49 0.65 8.14
C LYS A 2 -56.37 1.41 7.41
N PHE A 3 -56.47 2.73 7.20
CA PHE A 3 -55.47 3.56 6.57
C PHE A 3 -54.14 3.64 7.37
N CYS A 4 -54.23 3.71 8.69
CA CYS A 4 -53.05 3.82 9.55
C CYS A 4 -52.22 2.54 9.54
N ARG A 5 -52.86 1.36 9.39
CA ARG A 5 -52.14 0.05 9.28
C ARG A 5 -51.41 -0.08 7.96
N ILE A 6 -51.95 0.44 6.86
CA ILE A 6 -51.31 0.40 5.54
C ILE A 6 -50.08 1.29 5.52
N ILE A 7 -50.15 2.51 6.09
CA ILE A 7 -49.00 3.42 6.18
C ILE A 7 -47.88 2.82 7.06
N PHE A 8 -48.24 2.15 8.17
CA PHE A 8 -47.28 1.51 9.04
C PHE A 8 -46.57 0.31 8.36
N CYS A 9 -47.30 -0.49 7.57
CA CYS A 9 -46.71 -1.57 6.79
C CYS A 9 -45.81 -1.06 5.65
N LEU A 10 -46.16 0.05 4.98
CA LEU A 10 -45.30 0.68 4.00
C LEU A 10 -43.99 1.22 4.62
N TRP A 11 -44.08 1.79 5.81
CA TRP A 11 -42.93 2.32 6.53
C TRP A 11 -41.95 1.18 6.96
N LEU A 12 -42.50 0.05 7.40
CA LEU A 12 -41.70 -1.15 7.71
C LEU A 12 -41.00 -1.72 6.48
N LEU A 13 -41.61 -1.64 5.29
CA LEU A 13 -41.02 -2.15 4.04
C LEU A 13 -39.82 -1.31 3.59
N VAL A 14 -39.82 -0.01 3.85
CA VAL A 14 -38.73 0.91 3.49
C VAL A 14 -37.49 0.70 4.38
N CYS A 15 -37.65 0.25 5.62
CA CYS A 15 -36.54 -0.02 6.54
C CYS A 15 -35.73 -1.29 6.21
N PHE A 16 -36.23 -2.14 5.31
CA PHE A 16 -35.57 -3.39 4.93
C PHE A 16 -34.69 -3.31 3.67
N PHE A 17 -34.50 -2.12 3.11
CA PHE A 17 -33.48 -1.97 2.05
C PHE A 17 -32.10 -2.06 2.70
N PRO A 18 -31.30 -3.13 2.44
CA PRO A 18 -29.94 -3.18 2.92
C PRO A 18 -29.17 -2.05 2.24
N ILE A 19 -28.82 -1.03 3.00
CA ILE A 19 -27.84 -0.04 2.56
C ILE A 19 -26.54 -0.83 2.36
N GLY A 20 -26.21 -1.10 1.11
CA GLY A 20 -24.97 -1.78 0.75
C GLY A 20 -23.80 -0.95 1.27
N ILE A 21 -23.18 -1.38 2.36
CA ILE A 21 -21.92 -0.79 2.84
C ILE A 21 -20.88 -1.14 1.79
N HIS A 22 -20.57 -0.19 0.93
CA HIS A 22 -19.44 -0.30 0.02
C HIS A 22 -18.17 -0.14 0.85
N ALA A 23 -17.46 -1.22 1.08
CA ALA A 23 -16.13 -1.16 1.67
C ALA A 23 -15.12 -1.05 0.52
N ASP A 24 -14.57 0.13 0.31
CA ASP A 24 -13.54 0.41 -0.68
C ASP A 24 -12.26 -0.41 -0.41
N ILE A 25 -11.49 -0.69 -1.48
CA ILE A 25 -10.13 -1.22 -1.33
C ILE A 25 -9.33 -0.25 -0.46
N GLN A 26 -8.75 -0.77 0.62
CA GLN A 26 -7.88 -0.05 1.53
C GLN A 26 -6.48 -0.67 1.51
N LEU A 27 -5.48 0.18 1.34
CA LEU A 27 -4.08 -0.21 1.36
C LEU A 27 -3.42 0.22 2.68
N PRO A 28 -2.43 -0.56 3.18
CA PRO A 28 -1.60 -0.09 4.27
C PRO A 28 -0.73 1.10 3.82
N SER A 29 -0.33 1.97 4.74
CA SER A 29 0.43 3.19 4.44
C SER A 29 1.75 2.96 3.71
N ILE A 30 2.36 1.80 3.89
CA ILE A 30 3.58 1.41 3.18
C ILE A 30 3.37 1.22 1.67
N LEU A 31 2.15 0.87 1.23
CA LEU A 31 1.77 0.77 -0.18
C LEU A 31 1.17 2.09 -0.64
N SER A 32 1.99 3.08 -0.86
CA SER A 32 1.61 4.44 -1.21
C SER A 32 2.45 5.02 -2.36
N ASN A 33 2.11 6.22 -2.80
CA ASN A 33 2.94 6.94 -3.76
C ASN A 33 4.37 7.12 -3.22
N ASN A 34 5.34 7.12 -4.12
CA ASN A 34 6.78 7.26 -3.83
C ASN A 34 7.39 6.09 -3.04
N MET A 35 6.72 4.93 -2.98
CA MET A 35 7.30 3.73 -2.36
C MET A 35 8.45 3.18 -3.19
N VAL A 36 9.32 2.42 -2.52
CA VAL A 36 10.41 1.67 -3.15
C VAL A 36 10.13 0.17 -3.02
N LEU A 37 10.33 -0.57 -4.11
CA LEU A 37 10.18 -2.02 -4.15
C LEU A 37 11.52 -2.69 -4.45
N GLN A 38 11.77 -3.85 -3.82
CA GLN A 38 12.95 -4.67 -4.13
C GLN A 38 12.91 -5.11 -5.60
N GLN A 39 14.04 -4.97 -6.31
CA GLN A 39 14.20 -5.43 -7.69
C GLN A 39 14.30 -6.96 -7.78
N ASN A 40 13.99 -7.51 -8.96
CA ASN A 40 14.11 -8.94 -9.30
C ASN A 40 13.49 -9.89 -8.27
N ALA A 41 12.46 -9.45 -7.56
CA ALA A 41 11.85 -10.14 -6.43
C ALA A 41 10.34 -10.31 -6.58
N LYS A 42 9.79 -11.29 -5.86
CA LYS A 42 8.34 -11.38 -5.66
C LYS A 42 7.97 -10.53 -4.45
N VAL A 43 7.35 -9.39 -4.69
CA VAL A 43 6.90 -8.46 -3.64
C VAL A 43 5.43 -8.70 -3.33
N ARG A 44 5.10 -8.61 -2.04
CA ARG A 44 3.74 -8.80 -1.57
C ARG A 44 2.96 -7.48 -1.60
N PHE A 45 1.78 -7.51 -2.23
CA PHE A 45 0.75 -6.48 -2.14
C PHE A 45 -0.41 -7.03 -1.34
N TRP A 46 -0.97 -6.23 -0.42
CA TRP A 46 -2.05 -6.65 0.44
C TRP A 46 -2.90 -5.48 0.89
N GLY A 47 -4.07 -5.78 1.44
CA GLY A 47 -4.96 -4.78 1.97
C GLY A 47 -6.28 -5.36 2.45
N LYS A 48 -7.26 -4.50 2.59
CA LYS A 48 -8.63 -4.85 2.90
C LYS A 48 -9.56 -4.44 1.77
N ALA A 49 -10.66 -5.16 1.61
CA ALA A 49 -11.72 -4.87 0.67
C ALA A 49 -13.00 -5.55 1.15
N ARG A 50 -14.11 -5.40 0.46
CA ARG A 50 -15.33 -6.13 0.77
C ARG A 50 -15.10 -7.65 0.64
N PRO A 51 -15.59 -8.47 1.58
CA PRO A 51 -15.54 -9.92 1.44
C PRO A 51 -16.05 -10.40 0.08
N GLY A 52 -15.25 -11.23 -0.61
CA GLY A 52 -15.57 -11.72 -1.95
C GLY A 52 -15.35 -10.73 -3.10
N GLU A 53 -14.88 -9.51 -2.83
CA GLU A 53 -14.57 -8.54 -3.86
C GLU A 53 -13.43 -9.02 -4.75
N LYS A 54 -13.62 -8.89 -6.08
CA LYS A 54 -12.60 -9.22 -7.07
C LYS A 54 -11.77 -8.00 -7.39
N ILE A 55 -10.48 -8.06 -7.07
CA ILE A 55 -9.53 -6.98 -7.26
C ILE A 55 -8.63 -7.31 -8.44
N LEU A 56 -8.56 -6.38 -9.39
CA LEU A 56 -7.65 -6.43 -10.53
C LEU A 56 -6.48 -5.47 -10.26
N VAL A 57 -5.27 -6.00 -10.25
CA VAL A 57 -4.04 -5.21 -10.11
C VAL A 57 -3.30 -5.21 -11.44
N LYS A 58 -2.94 -4.03 -11.94
CA LYS A 58 -2.17 -3.84 -13.17
C LYS A 58 -0.91 -3.04 -12.87
N THR A 59 0.22 -3.58 -13.28
CA THR A 59 1.54 -2.96 -13.17
C THR A 59 1.92 -2.25 -14.47
N SER A 60 2.72 -1.19 -14.38
CA SER A 60 3.22 -0.45 -15.55
C SER A 60 4.42 -1.12 -16.21
N TRP A 61 5.24 -1.84 -15.46
CA TRP A 61 6.52 -2.38 -15.94
C TRP A 61 6.41 -3.62 -16.81
N ASP A 62 5.38 -4.45 -16.62
CA ASP A 62 5.18 -5.66 -17.42
C ASP A 62 3.78 -5.74 -18.03
N HIS A 63 2.93 -4.73 -17.77
CA HIS A 63 1.54 -4.63 -18.20
C HIS A 63 0.65 -5.84 -17.83
N LYS A 64 1.14 -6.70 -16.91
CA LYS A 64 0.38 -7.87 -16.46
C LYS A 64 -0.82 -7.46 -15.64
N LYS A 65 -1.82 -8.34 -15.68
CA LYS A 65 -3.04 -8.22 -14.88
C LYS A 65 -3.06 -9.35 -13.87
N TYR A 66 -2.97 -9.00 -12.63
CA TYR A 66 -3.08 -9.93 -11.50
C TYR A 66 -4.51 -9.84 -10.95
N LYS A 67 -5.07 -10.98 -10.57
CA LYS A 67 -6.42 -11.04 -10.02
C LYS A 67 -6.36 -11.68 -8.64
N VAL A 68 -7.04 -11.10 -7.68
CA VAL A 68 -7.21 -11.65 -6.33
C VAL A 68 -8.64 -11.42 -5.86
N THR A 69 -9.13 -12.30 -5.00
CA THR A 69 -10.44 -12.15 -4.37
C THR A 69 -10.22 -11.97 -2.86
N ALA A 70 -10.88 -10.99 -2.28
CA ALA A 70 -10.84 -10.77 -0.85
C ALA A 70 -11.51 -11.92 -0.09
N LEU A 71 -10.88 -12.36 0.97
CA LEU A 71 -11.36 -13.44 1.84
C LEU A 71 -12.62 -13.01 2.62
N ALA A 72 -13.23 -13.94 3.34
CA ALA A 72 -14.40 -13.68 4.16
C ALA A 72 -14.17 -12.61 5.27
N ASN A 73 -12.94 -12.45 5.72
CA ASN A 73 -12.53 -11.39 6.66
C ASN A 73 -12.16 -10.06 5.99
N GLY A 74 -12.34 -9.95 4.67
CA GLY A 74 -12.01 -8.79 3.87
C GLY A 74 -10.52 -8.62 3.54
N HIS A 75 -9.64 -9.50 4.02
CA HIS A 75 -8.22 -9.46 3.68
C HIS A 75 -7.96 -10.02 2.29
N TRP A 76 -7.03 -9.39 1.57
CA TRP A 76 -6.52 -9.89 0.30
C TRP A 76 -5.01 -9.71 0.22
N GLU A 77 -4.34 -10.60 -0.46
CA GLU A 77 -2.91 -10.49 -0.77
C GLU A 77 -2.57 -11.17 -2.10
N LEU A 78 -1.54 -10.68 -2.73
CA LEU A 78 -0.97 -11.28 -3.93
C LEU A 78 0.51 -10.97 -4.06
N MET A 79 1.23 -11.82 -4.79
CA MET A 79 2.65 -11.63 -5.11
C MET A 79 2.81 -11.08 -6.52
N ILE A 80 3.61 -10.02 -6.66
CA ILE A 80 3.91 -9.36 -7.93
C ILE A 80 5.41 -9.47 -8.20
N GLN A 81 5.80 -9.91 -9.40
CA GLN A 81 7.19 -9.94 -9.81
C GLN A 81 7.65 -8.54 -10.21
N THR A 82 8.75 -8.07 -9.62
CA THR A 82 9.40 -6.82 -10.00
C THR A 82 10.51 -7.06 -11.04
N PRO A 83 10.76 -6.11 -11.95
CA PRO A 83 11.87 -6.15 -12.88
C PRO A 83 13.18 -5.74 -12.21
N ALA A 84 14.25 -5.59 -13.00
CA ALA A 84 15.46 -4.90 -12.61
C ALA A 84 15.18 -3.43 -12.25
N ALA A 85 16.17 -2.77 -11.63
CA ALA A 85 16.06 -1.40 -11.14
C ALA A 85 15.50 -0.44 -12.21
N THR A 86 14.48 0.33 -11.85
CA THR A 86 13.83 1.31 -12.73
C THR A 86 13.03 2.31 -11.88
N SER A 87 12.69 3.45 -12.47
CA SER A 87 11.96 4.53 -11.81
C SER A 87 10.65 4.86 -12.53
N GLY A 88 9.82 5.70 -11.89
CA GLY A 88 8.61 6.24 -12.49
C GLY A 88 7.50 5.21 -12.74
N GLN A 89 7.53 4.09 -12.06
CA GLN A 89 6.55 3.03 -12.23
C GLN A 89 5.24 3.32 -11.51
N SER A 90 4.19 2.61 -11.89
CA SER A 90 2.88 2.73 -11.26
C SER A 90 2.17 1.38 -11.16
N VAL A 91 1.31 1.29 -10.15
CA VAL A 91 0.39 0.16 -9.96
C VAL A 91 -1.03 0.69 -9.85
N MET A 92 -1.95 0.08 -10.59
CA MET A 92 -3.36 0.38 -10.55
C MET A 92 -4.14 -0.80 -9.99
N LEU A 93 -4.93 -0.54 -8.96
CA LEU A 93 -5.87 -1.50 -8.38
C LEU A 93 -7.29 -1.08 -8.76
N LYS A 94 -8.10 -2.03 -9.16
CA LYS A 94 -9.51 -1.83 -9.53
C LYS A 94 -10.37 -2.92 -8.90
N GLY A 95 -11.27 -2.51 -8.07
CA GLY A 95 -12.38 -3.28 -7.51
C GLY A 95 -13.65 -2.44 -7.60
N ASP A 96 -14.37 -2.31 -6.49
CA ASP A 96 -15.52 -1.42 -6.38
C ASP A 96 -15.06 0.06 -6.50
N ASN A 97 -13.90 0.40 -5.95
CA ASN A 97 -13.19 1.65 -6.21
C ASN A 97 -11.94 1.44 -7.08
N LYS A 98 -11.22 2.53 -7.37
CA LYS A 98 -9.99 2.52 -8.14
C LYS A 98 -8.91 3.31 -7.40
N ILE A 99 -7.77 2.65 -7.16
CA ILE A 99 -6.58 3.24 -6.56
C ILE A 99 -5.44 3.19 -7.57
N ARG A 100 -4.67 4.28 -7.66
CA ARG A 100 -3.43 4.31 -8.43
C ARG A 100 -2.29 4.77 -7.53
N ILE A 101 -1.25 3.95 -7.48
CA ILE A 101 0.01 4.25 -6.81
C ILE A 101 0.98 4.71 -7.89
N ASN A 102 1.55 5.90 -7.73
CA ASN A 102 2.44 6.52 -8.70
C ASN A 102 3.84 6.71 -8.14
N ASN A 103 4.79 6.99 -9.04
CA ASN A 103 6.18 7.28 -8.73
C ASN A 103 6.83 6.19 -7.87
N ILE A 104 6.64 4.93 -8.30
CA ILE A 104 7.26 3.78 -7.65
C ILE A 104 8.68 3.65 -8.18
N LEU A 105 9.64 3.53 -7.27
CA LEU A 105 11.02 3.16 -7.55
C LEU A 105 11.18 1.65 -7.37
N ILE A 106 11.96 1.02 -8.22
CA ILE A 106 12.35 -0.39 -8.10
C ILE A 106 13.86 -0.44 -8.05
N GLY A 107 14.42 -1.01 -7.00
CA GLY A 107 15.86 -1.06 -6.76
C GLY A 107 16.23 -1.94 -5.58
N GLU A 108 17.40 -1.73 -5.00
CA GLU A 108 17.80 -2.41 -3.77
C GLU A 108 17.13 -1.78 -2.55
N VAL A 109 16.58 -2.63 -1.70
CA VAL A 109 15.96 -2.22 -0.43
C VAL A 109 16.71 -2.85 0.72
N TRP A 110 17.36 -2.01 1.52
CA TRP A 110 18.13 -2.42 2.69
C TRP A 110 17.34 -2.14 3.97
N LEU A 111 17.20 -3.14 4.82
CA LEU A 111 16.66 -2.97 6.16
C LEU A 111 17.82 -2.68 7.11
N CYS A 112 17.94 -1.42 7.50
CA CYS A 112 18.90 -1.01 8.52
C CYS A 112 18.24 -1.12 9.89
N THR A 113 18.78 -1.96 10.77
CA THR A 113 18.27 -2.17 12.12
C THR A 113 19.43 -2.33 13.08
N GLY A 114 19.24 -1.91 14.32
CA GLY A 114 20.28 -2.00 15.35
C GLY A 114 19.86 -1.28 16.62
N GLN A 115 20.84 -1.08 17.51
CA GLN A 115 20.68 -0.34 18.76
C GLN A 115 21.09 1.13 18.58
N SER A 116 21.56 1.77 19.67
CA SER A 116 21.92 3.19 19.71
C SER A 116 22.88 3.67 18.60
N ASN A 117 23.70 2.77 18.07
CA ASN A 117 24.60 3.13 16.96
C ASN A 117 23.86 3.48 15.66
N MET A 118 22.59 3.10 15.51
CA MET A 118 21.77 3.48 14.37
C MET A 118 21.30 4.95 14.41
N GLU A 119 21.45 5.61 15.55
CA GLU A 119 21.16 7.04 15.70
C GLU A 119 22.32 7.94 15.26
N PHE A 120 23.48 7.36 14.90
CA PHE A 120 24.63 8.13 14.45
C PHE A 120 24.38 8.74 13.06
N PRO A 121 24.37 10.08 12.94
CA PRO A 121 24.29 10.73 11.66
C PRO A 121 25.60 10.52 10.89
N VAL A 122 25.52 10.29 9.59
CA VAL A 122 26.68 10.24 8.69
C VAL A 122 27.36 11.62 8.60
N ALA A 123 26.57 12.71 8.69
CA ALA A 123 27.08 14.07 8.69
C ALA A 123 27.35 14.56 10.13
N ARG A 124 28.35 15.46 10.25
CA ARG A 124 28.73 16.07 11.54
C ARG A 124 27.57 16.80 12.17
N ASN A 125 27.17 16.36 13.37
CA ASN A 125 26.33 17.17 14.25
C ASN A 125 27.25 18.03 15.15
N PRO A 126 27.29 19.36 15.01
CA PRO A 126 28.18 20.24 15.77
C PRO A 126 27.90 20.21 17.30
N GLN A 127 26.74 19.68 17.71
CA GLN A 127 26.36 19.53 19.10
C GLN A 127 26.91 18.26 19.78
N VAL A 128 27.44 17.33 18.97
CA VAL A 128 27.98 16.05 19.48
C VAL A 128 29.50 16.08 19.40
N LYS A 129 30.13 16.22 20.55
CA LYS A 129 31.61 16.41 20.68
C LYS A 129 32.46 15.18 20.39
N TRP A 130 31.92 14.07 19.93
CA TRP A 130 32.68 12.82 19.81
C TRP A 130 32.66 12.26 18.38
N LYS A 131 33.86 12.01 17.97
CA LYS A 131 34.40 11.19 16.87
C LYS A 131 34.51 11.80 15.48
N THR A 132 35.75 12.01 15.17
CA THR A 132 36.34 12.40 13.89
C THR A 132 36.34 11.28 12.84
N GLY A 133 36.12 10.01 13.20
CA GLY A 133 36.26 8.89 12.28
C GLY A 133 35.18 8.80 11.17
N MET A 134 33.97 9.21 11.46
CA MET A 134 32.86 9.19 10.45
C MET A 134 32.86 10.38 9.49
N LEU A 135 33.66 11.40 9.75
CA LEU A 135 33.73 12.58 8.90
C LEU A 135 34.44 12.30 7.57
N ASN A 136 35.45 11.44 7.60
CA ASN A 136 36.21 11.06 6.42
C ASN A 136 35.36 10.22 5.47
N GLU A 137 34.57 9.27 6.01
CA GLU A 137 33.66 8.42 5.21
C GLU A 137 32.51 9.24 4.58
N ALA A 138 32.02 10.27 5.27
CA ALA A 138 30.97 11.15 4.74
C ALA A 138 31.49 12.09 3.63
N GLU A 139 32.78 12.42 3.64
CA GLU A 139 33.41 13.21 2.59
C GLU A 139 33.72 12.36 1.36
N GLU A 140 34.15 11.12 1.53
CA GLU A 140 34.39 10.15 0.44
C GLU A 140 33.11 9.74 -0.31
N MET A 141 31.93 9.87 0.31
CA MET A 141 30.63 9.58 -0.33
C MET A 141 30.02 10.73 -1.11
N LYS A 142 30.70 11.87 -1.25
CA LYS A 142 30.20 13.03 -2.00
C LYS A 142 30.58 13.04 -3.48
N ASP A 143 31.44 12.13 -3.92
CA ASP A 143 31.84 11.90 -5.29
C ASP A 143 31.05 10.72 -5.89
#